data_c0a1c0fa1056c67b2a231aa1fc7dcba8
#
_entry.id   c0a1c0fa1056c67b2a231aa1fc7dcba8
#
_cell.length_a   1.000
_cell.length_b   1.000
_cell.length_c   1.000
_cell.angle_alpha   90.00
_cell.angle_beta   90.00
_cell.angle_gamma   90.00
#
_symmetry.space_group_name_H-M   'P 1'
#
loop_
_entity.id
_entity.type
_entity.pdbx_description
1 polymer ?
#
loop_
_entity_poly.entity_id
_entity_poly.type
_entity_poly.pdbx_seq_one_letter_code
_entity_poly.pdbx_strand_id
1 'polypeptide(L)'
;MKPTQVAVVIDDDAARGRLVATELTTMPFPVKRLFFVSAPGQPVTRGGHATTCEELICLISGSALIRTSVTHDHVVQTTEHLLSRAGDSCVLSEGTFIEYELQTPTSEILVFASDTYQPTRSERITSDD
;
A
#
# COMPACT_ATOMS: atom_id res chain seq x y z
N MET A 1 2.06 -13.80 -0.89
CA MET A 1 3.04 -12.75 -1.22
C MET A 1 3.92 -12.50 -0.01
N LYS A 2 5.19 -12.33 -0.24
CA LYS A 2 6.14 -12.06 0.83
C LYS A 2 6.39 -10.56 0.94
N PRO A 3 6.68 -10.07 2.16
CA PRO A 3 7.16 -8.70 2.29
C PRO A 3 8.40 -8.50 1.44
N THR A 4 8.50 -7.36 0.79
CA THR A 4 9.63 -7.03 -0.07
C THR A 4 10.62 -6.17 0.71
N GLN A 5 11.88 -6.51 0.58
CA GLN A 5 12.95 -5.72 1.18
C GLN A 5 13.29 -4.57 0.23
N VAL A 6 12.83 -3.39 0.59
CA VAL A 6 13.12 -2.18 -0.16
C VAL A 6 13.89 -1.25 0.76
N ALA A 7 14.86 -0.56 0.22
CA ALA A 7 15.68 0.34 1.04
C ALA A 7 14.91 1.61 1.35
N VAL A 8 13.99 1.52 2.29
CA VAL A 8 13.28 2.68 2.81
C VAL A 8 13.95 3.05 4.13
N VAL A 9 14.51 4.24 4.16
CA VAL A 9 15.16 4.76 5.35
C VAL A 9 14.14 5.58 6.12
N ILE A 10 13.93 5.21 7.39
CA ILE A 10 13.08 5.99 8.28
C ILE A 10 13.93 6.38 9.46
N ASP A 11 14.16 7.68 9.60
CA ASP A 11 14.98 8.24 10.65
C ASP A 11 14.11 9.13 11.52
N ASP A 12 13.80 8.64 12.73
CA ASP A 12 12.99 9.36 13.69
C ASP A 12 13.91 10.08 14.66
N ASP A 13 13.71 11.38 14.79
CA ASP A 13 14.49 12.21 15.69
C ASP A 13 13.54 13.07 16.51
N ALA A 14 13.59 12.94 17.83
CA ALA A 14 12.67 13.66 18.73
C ALA A 14 12.78 15.18 18.57
N ALA A 15 13.97 15.70 18.24
CA ALA A 15 14.19 17.14 18.13
C ALA A 15 13.95 17.65 16.71
N ARG A 16 14.16 16.81 15.68
CA ARG A 16 14.13 17.26 14.28
C ARG A 16 13.02 16.63 13.45
N GLY A 17 12.29 15.64 13.99
CA GLY A 17 11.20 15.01 13.29
C GLY A 17 11.61 13.74 12.58
N ARG A 18 10.89 13.41 11.52
CA ARG A 18 11.06 12.14 10.79
C ARG A 18 11.51 12.39 9.36
N LEU A 19 12.52 11.65 8.95
CA LEU A 19 12.95 11.60 7.56
C LEU A 19 12.55 10.23 6.99
N VAL A 20 11.88 10.22 5.85
CA VAL A 20 11.56 9.00 5.12
C VAL A 20 12.14 9.15 3.72
N ALA A 21 12.99 8.23 3.33
CA ALA A 21 13.64 8.30 2.02
C ALA A 21 13.76 6.90 1.43
N THR A 22 13.70 6.81 0.12
CA THR A 22 13.97 5.57 -0.58
C THR A 22 14.65 5.87 -1.91
N GLU A 23 15.49 4.94 -2.35
CA GLU A 23 16.11 5.03 -3.67
C GLU A 23 15.21 4.32 -4.66
N LEU A 24 14.74 5.03 -5.66
CA LEU A 24 13.81 4.44 -6.64
C LEU A 24 14.46 3.33 -7.45
N THR A 25 15.78 3.30 -7.51
CA THR A 25 16.50 2.22 -8.19
C THR A 25 16.38 0.89 -7.48
N THR A 26 15.93 0.87 -6.22
CA THR A 26 15.73 -0.37 -5.46
C THR A 26 14.33 -0.94 -5.64
N MET A 27 13.44 -0.25 -6.36
CA MET A 27 12.08 -0.71 -6.58
C MET A 27 12.05 -1.90 -7.53
N PRO A 28 11.07 -2.81 -7.36
CA PRO A 28 10.95 -3.97 -8.24
C PRO A 28 10.43 -3.63 -9.64
N PHE A 29 10.11 -2.38 -9.90
CA PHE A 29 9.61 -1.89 -11.20
C PHE A 29 9.94 -0.41 -11.30
N PRO A 30 9.96 0.16 -12.51
CA PRO A 30 10.09 1.62 -12.67
C PRO A 30 8.86 2.32 -12.06
N VAL A 31 9.12 3.28 -11.18
CA VAL A 31 8.05 4.00 -10.49
C VAL A 31 7.63 5.19 -11.32
N LYS A 32 6.34 5.30 -11.61
CA LYS A 32 5.79 6.41 -12.37
C LYS A 32 4.85 7.28 -11.56
N ARG A 33 4.44 6.80 -10.40
CA ARG A 33 3.51 7.53 -9.54
C ARG A 33 3.72 7.08 -8.11
N LEU A 34 3.53 8.00 -7.17
CA LEU A 34 3.46 7.62 -5.76
C LEU A 34 2.34 8.41 -5.10
N PHE A 35 1.79 7.85 -4.05
CA PHE A 35 0.75 8.52 -3.29
C PHE A 35 0.75 8.01 -1.85
N PHE A 36 0.23 8.85 -0.96
CA PHE A 36 0.08 8.51 0.46
C PHE A 36 -1.39 8.27 0.76
N VAL A 37 -1.63 7.35 1.69
CA VAL A 37 -2.96 7.14 2.23
C VAL A 37 -2.84 7.23 3.75
N SER A 38 -3.57 8.14 4.34
CA SER A 38 -3.47 8.42 5.78
C SER A 38 -4.81 8.22 6.45
N ALA A 39 -4.78 7.72 7.68
CA ALA A 39 -5.99 7.62 8.48
C ALA A 39 -6.45 9.03 8.88
N PRO A 40 -7.77 9.25 8.98
CA PRO A 40 -8.33 10.58 9.25
C PRO A 40 -8.45 10.88 10.74
N GLY A 41 -7.53 10.41 11.57
CA GLY A 41 -7.60 10.58 13.01
C GLY A 41 -8.34 9.45 13.72
N GLN A 42 -8.74 8.43 12.97
CA GLN A 42 -9.35 7.20 13.49
C GLN A 42 -9.06 6.07 12.51
N PRO A 43 -9.15 4.82 12.93
CA PRO A 43 -8.96 3.71 12.00
C PRO A 43 -9.98 3.74 10.88
N VAL A 44 -9.55 3.33 9.69
CA VAL A 44 -10.41 3.37 8.50
C VAL A 44 -9.96 2.31 7.51
N THR A 45 -10.92 1.78 6.73
CA THR A 45 -10.64 0.89 5.62
C THR A 45 -10.88 1.66 4.32
N ARG A 46 -9.93 1.56 3.41
CA ARG A 46 -10.01 2.18 2.10
C ARG A 46 -9.69 1.16 1.02
N GLY A 47 -9.85 1.55 -0.23
CA GLY A 47 -9.62 0.70 -1.37
C GLY A 47 -10.93 0.17 -1.92
N GLY A 48 -11.01 -1.14 -2.15
CA GLY A 48 -12.21 -1.76 -2.69
C GLY A 48 -12.24 -1.75 -4.21
N HIS A 49 -11.06 -1.85 -4.83
CA HIS A 49 -10.95 -1.89 -6.28
C HIS A 49 -9.72 -2.72 -6.66
N ALA A 50 -9.64 -3.08 -7.93
CA ALA A 50 -8.50 -3.82 -8.44
C ALA A 50 -7.38 -2.87 -8.84
N THR A 51 -6.15 -3.29 -8.61
CA THR A 51 -4.98 -2.52 -9.05
C THR A 51 -4.91 -2.49 -10.57
N THR A 52 -4.52 -1.36 -11.13
CA THR A 52 -4.39 -1.20 -12.58
C THR A 52 -2.95 -1.35 -13.06
N CYS A 53 -2.02 -1.55 -12.12
CA CYS A 53 -0.60 -1.76 -12.42
C CYS A 53 0.04 -2.42 -11.21
N GLU A 54 1.34 -2.66 -11.29
CA GLU A 54 2.08 -3.15 -10.12
C GLU A 54 2.19 -2.04 -9.08
N GLU A 55 2.10 -2.41 -7.81
CA GLU A 55 2.23 -1.47 -6.71
C GLU A 55 3.08 -2.05 -5.61
N LEU A 56 3.81 -1.18 -4.93
CA LEU A 56 4.50 -1.53 -3.69
C LEU A 56 3.96 -0.63 -2.60
N ILE A 57 3.47 -1.24 -1.52
CA ILE A 57 2.91 -0.52 -0.39
C ILE A 57 3.89 -0.59 0.76
N CYS A 58 4.22 0.56 1.32
CA CYS A 58 5.16 0.67 2.44
C CYS A 58 4.51 1.38 3.61
N LEU A 59 4.63 0.82 4.80
CA LEU A 59 4.11 1.44 6.01
C LEU A 59 5.04 2.55 6.46
N ILE A 60 4.48 3.72 6.72
CA ILE A 60 5.23 4.88 7.20
C ILE A 60 5.01 5.08 8.70
N SER A 61 3.79 4.93 9.17
CA SER A 61 3.49 5.07 10.61
C SER A 61 2.28 4.23 10.97
N GLY A 62 2.18 3.87 12.24
CA GLY A 62 1.07 3.07 12.76
C GLY A 62 1.16 1.62 12.32
N SER A 63 0.04 1.04 11.95
CA SER A 63 -0.02 -0.30 11.38
C SER A 63 -1.11 -0.36 10.32
N ALA A 64 -0.97 -1.27 9.38
CA ALA A 64 -1.94 -1.45 8.30
C ALA A 64 -2.07 -2.93 7.97
N LEU A 65 -3.30 -3.35 7.72
CA LEU A 65 -3.57 -4.70 7.21
C LEU A 65 -3.98 -4.56 5.76
N ILE A 66 -3.23 -5.20 4.88
CA ILE A 66 -3.49 -5.14 3.44
C ILE A 66 -4.16 -6.46 3.06
N ARG A 67 -5.42 -6.39 2.65
CA ARG A 67 -6.14 -7.57 2.16
C ARG A 67 -6.14 -7.56 0.66
N THR A 68 -5.72 -8.68 0.08
CA THR A 68 -5.69 -8.83 -1.38
C THR A 68 -6.50 -10.03 -1.78
N SER A 69 -7.15 -9.93 -2.94
CA SER A 69 -7.90 -11.06 -3.50
C SER A 69 -7.58 -11.17 -4.98
N VAL A 70 -7.35 -12.39 -5.42
CA VAL A 70 -7.20 -12.70 -6.84
C VAL A 70 -8.14 -13.84 -7.17
N THR A 71 -8.71 -13.79 -8.37
CA THR A 71 -9.58 -14.85 -8.87
C THR A 71 -8.80 -15.68 -9.86
N HIS A 72 -8.81 -16.99 -9.65
CA HIS A 72 -8.10 -17.93 -10.50
C HIS A 72 -9.00 -19.14 -10.69
N ASP A 73 -9.37 -19.42 -11.94
CA ASP A 73 -10.28 -20.54 -12.29
C ASP A 73 -11.56 -20.50 -11.46
N HIS A 74 -12.18 -19.32 -11.37
CA HIS A 74 -13.41 -19.07 -10.61
C HIS A 74 -13.25 -19.26 -9.10
N VAL A 75 -12.03 -19.41 -8.61
CA VAL A 75 -11.76 -19.50 -7.17
C VAL A 75 -11.14 -18.19 -6.70
N VAL A 76 -11.73 -17.58 -5.68
CA VAL A 76 -11.20 -16.36 -5.08
C VAL A 76 -10.23 -16.75 -3.98
N GLN A 77 -9.02 -16.22 -4.06
CA GLN A 77 -8.00 -16.45 -3.06
C GLN A 77 -7.71 -15.13 -2.36
N THR A 78 -7.92 -15.08 -1.06
CA THR A 78 -7.72 -13.87 -0.27
C THR A 78 -6.50 -14.05 0.62
N THR A 79 -5.65 -13.04 0.67
CA THR A 79 -4.44 -13.04 1.48
C THR A 79 -4.40 -11.76 2.30
N GLU A 80 -3.86 -11.85 3.52
CA GLU A 80 -3.69 -10.70 4.39
C GLU A 80 -2.22 -10.50 4.69
N HIS A 81 -1.78 -9.24 4.63
CA HIS A 81 -0.41 -8.86 4.93
C HIS A 81 -0.45 -7.79 6.01
N LEU A 82 0.05 -8.11 7.20
CA LEU A 82 0.11 -7.14 8.27
C LEU A 82 1.43 -6.37 8.19
N LEU A 83 1.33 -5.06 8.03
CA LEU A 83 2.47 -4.16 8.07
C LEU A 83 2.45 -3.51 9.45
N SER A 84 3.39 -3.92 10.31
CA SER A 84 3.35 -3.53 11.72
C SER A 84 4.48 -2.60 12.14
N ARG A 85 5.51 -2.48 11.30
CA ARG A 85 6.66 -1.62 11.61
C ARG A 85 6.92 -0.73 10.41
N ALA A 86 7.26 0.53 10.69
CA ALA A 86 7.61 1.47 9.64
C ALA A 86 8.71 0.87 8.76
N GLY A 87 8.50 0.92 7.44
CA GLY A 87 9.38 0.29 6.47
C GLY A 87 8.89 -1.07 5.97
N ASP A 88 7.97 -1.72 6.68
CA ASP A 88 7.37 -2.96 6.18
C ASP A 88 6.66 -2.70 4.87
N SER A 89 6.78 -3.62 3.92
CA SER A 89 6.19 -3.41 2.60
C SER A 89 5.73 -4.72 1.97
N CYS A 90 4.86 -4.59 0.98
CA CYS A 90 4.46 -5.71 0.14
C CYS A 90 4.25 -5.24 -1.30
N VAL A 91 4.39 -6.17 -2.24
CA VAL A 91 4.25 -5.90 -3.67
C VAL A 91 2.97 -6.56 -4.16
N LEU A 92 2.21 -5.83 -4.97
CA LEU A 92 0.97 -6.31 -5.56
C LEU A 92 1.11 -6.35 -7.08
N SER A 93 0.56 -7.41 -7.66
CA SER A 93 0.47 -7.51 -9.12
C SER A 93 -0.72 -6.72 -9.64
N GLU A 94 -0.66 -6.36 -10.92
CA GLU A 94 -1.81 -5.78 -11.61
C GLU A 94 -3.01 -6.73 -11.51
N GLY A 95 -4.20 -6.18 -11.34
CA GLY A 95 -5.42 -6.98 -11.28
C GLY A 95 -5.74 -7.56 -9.91
N THR A 96 -5.02 -7.15 -8.88
CA THR A 96 -5.28 -7.61 -7.53
C THR A 96 -6.34 -6.72 -6.88
N PHE A 97 -7.43 -7.32 -6.40
CA PHE A 97 -8.42 -6.57 -5.62
C PHE A 97 -7.81 -6.27 -4.25
N ILE A 98 -7.92 -5.05 -3.78
CA ILE A 98 -7.18 -4.60 -2.61
C ILE A 98 -8.04 -3.77 -1.68
N GLU A 99 -7.84 -3.99 -0.38
CA GLU A 99 -8.34 -3.12 0.68
C GLU A 99 -7.21 -2.82 1.64
N TYR A 100 -7.15 -1.57 2.12
CA TYR A 100 -6.20 -1.15 3.14
C TYR A 100 -6.98 -0.90 4.43
N GLU A 101 -6.64 -1.61 5.47
CA GLU A 101 -7.18 -1.30 6.79
C GLU A 101 -6.10 -0.54 7.56
N LEU A 102 -6.31 0.76 7.71
CA LEU A 102 -5.40 1.61 8.48
C LEU A 102 -5.85 1.50 9.93
N GLN A 103 -5.05 0.85 10.75
CA GLN A 103 -5.51 0.30 12.03
C GLN A 103 -5.39 1.25 13.21
N THR A 104 -4.68 2.36 13.04
CA THR A 104 -4.52 3.35 14.13
C THR A 104 -4.93 4.73 13.61
N PRO A 105 -5.22 5.67 14.53
CA PRO A 105 -5.59 7.03 14.12
C PRO A 105 -4.54 7.74 13.28
N THR A 106 -3.28 7.33 13.36
CA THR A 106 -2.17 7.98 12.67
C THR A 106 -1.52 7.07 11.63
N SER A 107 -2.15 5.95 11.29
CA SER A 107 -1.59 5.04 10.28
C SER A 107 -1.46 5.74 8.93
N GLU A 108 -0.33 5.50 8.28
CA GLU A 108 -0.06 6.08 6.97
C GLU A 108 0.76 5.10 6.15
N ILE A 109 0.37 4.94 4.89
CA ILE A 109 1.12 4.13 3.94
C ILE A 109 1.52 4.99 2.75
N LEU A 110 2.65 4.63 2.15
CA LEU A 110 3.14 5.22 0.90
C LEU A 110 3.08 4.13 -0.15
N VAL A 111 2.48 4.44 -1.29
CA VAL A 111 2.33 3.49 -2.39
C VAL A 111 3.11 3.97 -3.58
N PHE A 112 3.94 3.08 -4.13
CA PHE A 112 4.68 3.31 -5.37
C PHE A 112 3.98 2.52 -6.47
N ALA A 113 3.72 3.16 -7.60
CA ALA A 113 2.96 2.54 -8.68
C ALA A 113 3.77 2.52 -9.97
N SER A 114 3.61 1.46 -10.75
CA SER A 114 4.38 1.26 -11.98
C SER A 114 3.79 2.00 -13.18
N ASP A 115 2.65 2.66 -13.00
CA ASP A 115 2.03 3.42 -14.09
C ASP A 115 1.40 4.68 -13.53
N THR A 116 1.04 5.59 -14.41
CA THR A 116 0.30 6.78 -14.05
C THR A 116 -1.11 6.39 -13.65
N TYR A 117 -1.84 7.34 -13.08
CA TYR A 117 -3.19 7.07 -12.60
C TYR A 117 -4.08 6.58 -13.74
N GLN A 118 -4.76 5.47 -13.47
CA GLN A 118 -5.77 4.92 -14.37
C GLN A 118 -7.06 4.78 -13.57
N PRO A 119 -8.19 5.30 -14.05
CA PRO A 119 -9.44 5.14 -13.32
C PRO A 119 -9.80 3.66 -13.21
N THR A 120 -10.26 3.25 -12.04
CA THR A 120 -10.81 1.91 -11.86
C THR A 120 -12.25 1.89 -12.35
N ARG A 121 -12.76 0.69 -12.60
CA ARG A 121 -14.03 0.53 -13.29
C ARG A 121 -15.09 -0.04 -12.35
N SER A 122 -15.89 -0.87 -12.90
CA SER A 122 -17.13 -1.33 -12.30
C SER A 122 -16.97 -2.19 -11.06
N GLU A 123 -15.83 -2.78 -10.82
CA GLU A 123 -15.64 -3.55 -9.60
C GLU A 123 -15.61 -2.65 -8.38
N ARG A 124 -15.50 -1.36 -8.56
CA ARG A 124 -15.59 -0.43 -7.45
C ARG A 124 -17.03 -0.18 -7.11
N ILE A 125 -17.42 -0.64 -5.94
CA ILE A 125 -18.79 -0.59 -5.49
C ILE A 125 -19.07 0.71 -4.75
N THR A 126 -18.09 1.24 -4.05
CA THR A 126 -18.21 2.47 -3.31
C THR A 126 -17.23 3.48 -3.86
N SER A 127 -17.37 4.72 -3.47
CA SER A 127 -16.54 5.79 -4.00
C SER A 127 -15.55 6.30 -2.98
N ASP A 128 -15.16 5.50 -2.04
CA ASP A 128 -14.40 5.96 -0.89
C ASP A 128 -12.90 5.83 -1.02
N ASP A 129 -12.39 5.50 -2.17
CA ASP A 129 -10.93 5.43 -2.34
C ASP A 129 -10.38 6.48 -3.27
#